data_8bef5000bfc6f2b6dd2ec9a6718bd230
#
_entry.id   8bef5000bfc6f2b6dd2ec9a6718bd230
#
_cell.length_a   1.000
_cell.length_b   1.000
_cell.length_c   1.000
_cell.angle_alpha   90.00
_cell.angle_beta   90.00
_cell.angle_gamma   90.00
#
_symmetry.space_group_name_H-M   'P 1'
#
loop_
_entity.id
_entity.type
_entity.pdbx_description
1 polymer ?
#
loop_
_entity_poly.entity_id
_entity_poly.type
_entity_poly.pdbx_seq_one_letter_code
_entity_poly.pdbx_strand_id
1 'polypeptide(L)'
;MSKFMKSLCKIAIPVTLQSTLQASFSIVDQIMIGQLGETNISAVGLCGNFSLIFSVVIGAVSTVAGILIAQFIGAEDTKEAWSSFDVSLISGMVIAALFLFAAGVFPSQILGLYTRDVSIVNTGAVYFRIVAFSYIPMAAGNILSSWLRCREHATIPFWAGFGAVAVNTGLNYLLIFGKFGLPCMGIKGAAIATLISQFFNLAFIAVGFALCIRKDEDKPVWSLRFSKITIKDYLIMIMTILVSEFLWSLGQNVESAVYGHLGMANLAAYTLTCPIQGLIVGALSGLSAAAGVIVGKRLGRKEYDEAYTESKKIMYAGLAGAVAVSILLILLAGVYTGLYRVDGSVKELGKILLMVFALYAPVKVENMILGGGIIRSGGNTKIIMVIDIVGTWCIGIPLCLLAAYVFKWDIVGVYTLLTTEEIFRLVVLLVIFKRRKWMISLS
;
A
#
# COMPACT_ATOMS: atom_id res chain seq x y z
N MET A 1 -12.44 2.73 27.98
CA MET A 1 -11.36 2.76 26.95
C MET A 1 -10.67 4.11 27.03
N SER A 2 -9.33 4.18 27.12
CA SER A 2 -8.61 5.45 27.21
C SER A 2 -8.83 6.29 25.92
N LYS A 3 -8.70 7.62 26.02
CA LYS A 3 -8.83 8.54 24.87
C LYS A 3 -7.90 8.13 23.72
N PHE A 4 -6.68 7.75 24.06
CA PHE A 4 -5.68 7.21 23.14
C PHE A 4 -6.19 5.95 22.40
N MET A 5 -6.69 4.95 23.13
CA MET A 5 -7.17 3.70 22.51
C MET A 5 -8.37 3.94 21.60
N LYS A 6 -9.21 4.91 21.93
CA LYS A 6 -10.34 5.31 21.08
C LYS A 6 -9.86 5.91 19.75
N SER A 7 -8.88 6.83 19.79
CA SER A 7 -8.25 7.40 18.58
C SER A 7 -7.55 6.33 17.75
N LEU A 8 -6.78 5.44 18.40
CA LEU A 8 -6.08 4.35 17.71
C LEU A 8 -7.07 3.45 16.94
N CYS A 9 -8.13 2.99 17.59
CA CYS A 9 -9.15 2.14 16.96
C CYS A 9 -9.93 2.86 15.84
N LYS A 10 -10.21 4.16 16.01
CA LYS A 10 -10.90 4.95 14.98
C LYS A 10 -10.15 5.04 13.65
N ILE A 11 -8.83 4.96 13.68
CA ILE A 11 -8.00 5.01 12.47
C ILE A 11 -7.58 3.60 12.05
N ALA A 12 -7.03 2.81 12.97
CA ALA A 12 -6.46 1.51 12.66
C ALA A 12 -7.51 0.53 12.09
N ILE A 13 -8.67 0.39 12.74
CA ILE A 13 -9.68 -0.59 12.30
C ILE A 13 -10.21 -0.30 10.89
N PRO A 14 -10.66 0.93 10.55
CA PRO A 14 -11.14 1.20 9.20
C PRO A 14 -10.06 1.03 8.13
N VAL A 15 -8.82 1.45 8.40
CA VAL A 15 -7.71 1.30 7.44
C VAL A 15 -7.35 -0.17 7.23
N THR A 16 -7.29 -0.96 8.30
CA THR A 16 -7.10 -2.42 8.23
C THR A 16 -8.19 -3.09 7.40
N LEU A 17 -9.45 -2.80 7.71
CA LEU A 17 -10.57 -3.37 6.98
C LEU A 17 -10.56 -2.95 5.50
N GLN A 18 -10.20 -1.70 5.21
CA GLN A 18 -10.07 -1.20 3.83
C GLN A 18 -8.98 -1.97 3.07
N SER A 19 -7.80 -2.18 3.66
CA SER A 19 -6.69 -2.91 3.03
C SER A 19 -7.05 -4.37 2.77
N THR A 20 -7.66 -5.03 3.74
CA THR A 20 -8.12 -6.43 3.61
C THR A 20 -9.19 -6.57 2.52
N LEU A 21 -10.11 -5.63 2.49
CA LEU A 21 -11.19 -5.57 1.52
C LEU A 21 -10.64 -5.40 0.10
N GLN A 22 -9.73 -4.46 -0.12
CA GLN A 22 -9.10 -4.23 -1.42
C GLN A 22 -8.37 -5.48 -1.94
N ALA A 23 -7.62 -6.19 -1.08
CA ALA A 23 -6.95 -7.43 -1.45
C ALA A 23 -7.95 -8.51 -1.88
N SER A 24 -9.05 -8.68 -1.15
CA SER A 24 -10.08 -9.67 -1.46
C SER A 24 -10.78 -9.39 -2.80
N PHE A 25 -11.02 -8.14 -3.09
CA PHE A 25 -11.74 -7.75 -4.32
C PHE A 25 -10.90 -7.82 -5.58
N SER A 26 -9.61 -7.55 -5.49
CA SER A 26 -8.70 -7.77 -6.61
C SER A 26 -8.79 -9.21 -7.14
N ILE A 27 -9.01 -10.17 -6.24
CA ILE A 27 -9.22 -11.59 -6.61
C ILE A 27 -10.53 -11.77 -7.38
N VAL A 28 -11.64 -11.19 -6.91
CA VAL A 28 -12.94 -11.29 -7.57
C VAL A 28 -12.89 -10.69 -8.97
N ASP A 29 -12.30 -9.51 -9.12
CA ASP A 29 -12.14 -8.83 -10.40
C ASP A 29 -11.32 -9.68 -11.39
N GLN A 30 -10.20 -10.24 -10.94
CA GLN A 30 -9.37 -11.13 -11.75
C GLN A 30 -10.13 -12.41 -12.18
N ILE A 31 -10.95 -13.01 -11.32
CA ILE A 31 -11.76 -14.17 -11.66
C ILE A 31 -12.77 -13.81 -12.75
N MET A 32 -13.43 -12.65 -12.65
CA MET A 32 -14.44 -12.22 -13.64
C MET A 32 -13.80 -11.93 -15.01
N ILE A 33 -12.66 -11.25 -15.03
CA ILE A 33 -11.89 -10.99 -16.25
C ILE A 33 -11.33 -12.30 -16.81
N GLY A 34 -10.97 -13.24 -15.95
CA GLY A 34 -10.48 -14.56 -16.30
C GLY A 34 -11.43 -15.36 -17.20
N GLN A 35 -12.73 -15.14 -17.05
CA GLN A 35 -13.74 -15.81 -17.89
C GLN A 35 -13.77 -15.28 -19.33
N LEU A 36 -13.10 -14.17 -19.64
CA LEU A 36 -12.98 -13.60 -20.98
C LEU A 36 -11.85 -14.24 -21.83
N GLY A 37 -11.06 -15.13 -21.24
CA GLY A 37 -9.95 -15.83 -21.90
C GLY A 37 -8.57 -15.21 -21.68
N GLU A 38 -7.54 -15.96 -22.07
CA GLU A 38 -6.13 -15.70 -21.75
C GLU A 38 -5.63 -14.34 -22.26
N THR A 39 -6.00 -13.96 -23.48
CA THR A 39 -5.61 -12.66 -24.07
C THR A 39 -6.10 -11.48 -23.23
N ASN A 40 -7.35 -11.55 -22.74
CA ASN A 40 -7.93 -10.50 -21.92
C ASN A 40 -7.28 -10.41 -20.54
N ILE A 41 -7.00 -11.55 -19.90
CA ILE A 41 -6.29 -11.59 -18.61
C ILE A 41 -4.91 -10.98 -18.75
N SER A 42 -4.16 -11.40 -19.78
CA SER A 42 -2.82 -10.89 -20.04
C SER A 42 -2.82 -9.39 -20.33
N ALA A 43 -3.76 -8.92 -21.12
CA ALA A 43 -3.91 -7.51 -21.44
C ALA A 43 -4.20 -6.65 -20.20
N VAL A 44 -5.16 -7.08 -19.35
CA VAL A 44 -5.49 -6.37 -18.09
C VAL A 44 -4.34 -6.44 -17.10
N GLY A 45 -3.64 -7.58 -17.00
CA GLY A 45 -2.46 -7.73 -16.16
C GLY A 45 -1.35 -6.75 -16.51
N LEU A 46 -1.05 -6.58 -17.81
CA LEU A 46 -0.03 -5.61 -18.27
C LEU A 46 -0.45 -4.16 -17.99
N CYS A 47 -1.72 -3.81 -18.21
CA CYS A 47 -2.25 -2.50 -17.83
C CYS A 47 -2.17 -2.29 -16.31
N GLY A 48 -2.42 -3.34 -15.54
CA GLY A 48 -2.30 -3.35 -14.07
C GLY A 48 -0.89 -3.03 -13.58
N ASN A 49 0.15 -3.54 -14.24
CA ASN A 49 1.54 -3.23 -13.89
C ASN A 49 1.86 -1.73 -14.01
N PHE A 50 1.38 -1.08 -15.07
CA PHE A 50 1.55 0.37 -15.21
C PHE A 50 0.72 1.15 -14.17
N SER A 51 -0.52 0.71 -13.91
CA SER A 51 -1.38 1.30 -12.90
C SER A 51 -0.81 1.14 -11.48
N LEU A 52 -0.03 0.07 -11.22
CA LEU A 52 0.71 -0.12 -9.98
C LEU A 52 1.77 0.97 -9.78
N ILE A 53 2.52 1.31 -10.84
CA ILE A 53 3.50 2.42 -10.79
C ILE A 53 2.79 3.72 -10.40
N PHE A 54 1.66 4.03 -11.03
CA PHE A 54 0.83 5.19 -10.67
C PHE A 54 0.42 5.16 -9.19
N SER A 55 -0.06 4.01 -8.71
CA SER A 55 -0.51 3.84 -7.32
C SER A 55 0.62 4.08 -6.31
N VAL A 56 1.84 3.62 -6.61
CA VAL A 56 3.03 3.85 -5.78
C VAL A 56 3.38 5.34 -5.73
N VAL A 57 3.35 6.02 -6.87
CA VAL A 57 3.66 7.46 -6.95
C VAL A 57 2.63 8.29 -6.16
N ILE A 58 1.34 8.04 -6.37
CA ILE A 58 0.27 8.73 -5.62
C ILE A 58 0.28 8.35 -4.14
N GLY A 59 0.62 7.10 -3.81
CA GLY A 59 0.82 6.64 -2.44
C GLY A 59 1.91 7.42 -1.70
N ALA A 60 3.03 7.71 -2.37
CA ALA A 60 4.11 8.53 -1.81
C ALA A 60 3.65 9.97 -1.54
N VAL A 61 2.97 10.60 -2.50
CA VAL A 61 2.39 11.95 -2.32
C VAL A 61 1.39 11.97 -1.16
N SER A 62 0.49 10.99 -1.10
CA SER A 62 -0.52 10.85 -0.05
C SER A 62 0.10 10.62 1.33
N THR A 63 1.21 9.89 1.40
CA THR A 63 1.96 9.64 2.64
C THR A 63 2.60 10.93 3.15
N VAL A 64 3.27 11.69 2.27
CA VAL A 64 3.87 12.99 2.63
C VAL A 64 2.79 13.98 3.07
N ALA A 65 1.66 14.04 2.33
CA ALA A 65 0.50 14.84 2.73
C ALA A 65 0.03 14.48 4.14
N GLY A 66 -0.10 13.18 4.44
CA GLY A 66 -0.50 12.69 5.76
C GLY A 66 0.46 13.11 6.89
N ILE A 67 1.78 13.05 6.65
CA ILE A 67 2.80 13.48 7.62
C ILE A 67 2.66 14.98 7.93
N LEU A 68 2.61 15.82 6.89
CA LEU A 68 2.55 17.27 7.03
C LEU A 68 1.23 17.71 7.68
N ILE A 69 0.11 17.22 7.15
CA ILE A 69 -1.23 17.54 7.67
C ILE A 69 -1.36 17.13 9.14
N ALA A 70 -0.89 15.92 9.52
CA ALA A 70 -0.98 15.47 10.92
C ALA A 70 -0.18 16.37 11.85
N GLN A 71 1.04 16.76 11.48
CA GLN A 71 1.88 17.63 12.30
C GLN A 71 1.28 19.04 12.42
N PHE A 72 0.84 19.66 11.30
CA PHE A 72 0.26 21.01 11.36
C PHE A 72 -1.10 21.05 12.06
N ILE A 73 -1.94 20.03 11.91
CA ILE A 73 -3.15 19.89 12.75
C ILE A 73 -2.76 19.77 14.24
N GLY A 74 -1.71 19.03 14.54
CA GLY A 74 -1.19 18.94 15.91
C GLY A 74 -0.75 20.29 16.45
N ALA A 75 -0.03 21.06 15.66
CA ALA A 75 0.44 22.41 16.00
C ALA A 75 -0.67 23.48 16.03
N GLU A 76 -1.90 23.12 15.73
CA GLU A 76 -3.04 24.06 15.57
C GLU A 76 -2.82 25.11 14.46
N ASP A 77 -1.88 24.83 13.53
CA ASP A 77 -1.60 25.66 12.38
C ASP A 77 -2.48 25.24 11.18
N THR A 78 -3.72 25.69 11.24
CA THR A 78 -4.73 25.36 10.23
C THR A 78 -4.32 25.81 8.83
N LYS A 79 -3.63 26.97 8.73
CA LYS A 79 -3.18 27.51 7.44
C LYS A 79 -2.16 26.60 6.76
N GLU A 80 -1.14 26.15 7.49
CA GLU A 80 -0.12 25.24 6.94
C GLU A 80 -0.69 23.85 6.68
N ALA A 81 -1.65 23.37 7.50
CA ALA A 81 -2.36 22.12 7.24
C ALA A 81 -3.11 22.18 5.90
N TRP A 82 -3.86 23.25 5.62
CA TRP A 82 -4.53 23.45 4.34
C TRP A 82 -3.57 23.63 3.18
N SER A 83 -2.49 24.40 3.36
CA SER A 83 -1.44 24.56 2.37
C SER A 83 -0.82 23.21 1.98
N SER A 84 -0.55 22.35 2.98
CA SER A 84 -0.04 21.00 2.75
C SER A 84 -1.02 20.11 1.96
N PHE A 85 -2.30 20.24 2.25
CA PHE A 85 -3.36 19.56 1.51
C PHE A 85 -3.45 20.05 0.06
N ASP A 86 -3.53 21.37 -0.16
CA ASP A 86 -3.70 21.98 -1.48
C ASP A 86 -2.52 21.67 -2.40
N VAL A 87 -1.28 21.83 -1.90
CA VAL A 87 -0.07 21.52 -2.66
C VAL A 87 -0.01 20.03 -3.02
N SER A 88 -0.37 19.16 -2.07
CA SER A 88 -0.40 17.72 -2.33
C SER A 88 -1.50 17.33 -3.32
N LEU A 89 -2.68 17.96 -3.23
CA LEU A 89 -3.78 17.72 -4.16
C LEU A 89 -3.38 18.12 -5.59
N ILE A 90 -2.79 19.31 -5.76
CA ILE A 90 -2.34 19.76 -7.08
C ILE A 90 -1.23 18.88 -7.60
N SER A 91 -0.23 18.55 -6.78
CA SER A 91 0.85 17.64 -7.18
C SER A 91 0.29 16.29 -7.65
N GLY A 92 -0.64 15.72 -6.89
CA GLY A 92 -1.32 14.48 -7.25
C GLY A 92 -2.13 14.59 -8.54
N MET A 93 -2.84 15.69 -8.75
CA MET A 93 -3.62 15.95 -9.98
C MET A 93 -2.72 16.12 -11.19
N VAL A 94 -1.58 16.81 -11.06
CA VAL A 94 -0.59 16.95 -12.15
C VAL A 94 -0.03 15.58 -12.53
N ILE A 95 0.36 14.76 -11.53
CA ILE A 95 0.84 13.40 -11.76
C ILE A 95 -0.25 12.56 -12.44
N ALA A 96 -1.50 12.61 -11.95
CA ALA A 96 -2.61 11.88 -12.55
C ALA A 96 -2.86 12.30 -14.01
N ALA A 97 -2.76 13.59 -14.31
CA ALA A 97 -2.89 14.10 -15.68
C ALA A 97 -1.77 13.61 -16.59
N LEU A 98 -0.52 13.55 -16.10
CA LEU A 98 0.61 13.00 -16.86
C LEU A 98 0.42 11.50 -17.16
N PHE A 99 -0.01 10.71 -16.17
CA PHE A 99 -0.29 9.29 -16.35
C PHE A 99 -1.51 9.05 -17.26
N LEU A 100 -2.56 9.86 -17.13
CA LEU A 100 -3.72 9.84 -18.03
C LEU A 100 -3.28 10.14 -19.46
N PHE A 101 -2.47 11.17 -19.68
CA PHE A 101 -1.95 11.53 -20.99
C PHE A 101 -1.11 10.38 -21.56
N ALA A 102 -0.17 9.83 -20.81
CA ALA A 102 0.67 8.72 -21.24
C ALA A 102 -0.16 7.48 -21.63
N ALA A 103 -1.06 7.03 -20.76
CA ALA A 103 -1.87 5.84 -20.97
C ALA A 103 -3.00 6.05 -22.00
N GLY A 104 -3.51 7.27 -22.14
CA GLY A 104 -4.57 7.62 -23.07
C GLY A 104 -4.06 7.81 -24.50
N VAL A 105 -2.90 8.46 -24.67
CA VAL A 105 -2.32 8.80 -25.99
C VAL A 105 -1.41 7.68 -26.49
N PHE A 106 -0.60 7.06 -25.62
CA PHE A 106 0.42 6.08 -25.99
C PHE A 106 0.17 4.67 -25.45
N PRO A 107 -1.07 4.14 -25.37
CA PRO A 107 -1.33 2.86 -24.73
C PRO A 107 -0.62 1.70 -25.44
N SER A 108 -0.62 1.67 -26.76
CA SER A 108 0.02 0.61 -27.55
C SER A 108 1.54 0.63 -27.42
N GLN A 109 2.15 1.80 -27.34
CA GLN A 109 3.59 1.94 -27.16
C GLN A 109 4.01 1.46 -25.76
N ILE A 110 3.25 1.83 -24.72
CA ILE A 110 3.51 1.37 -23.35
C ILE A 110 3.37 -0.15 -23.25
N LEU A 111 2.29 -0.72 -23.80
CA LEU A 111 2.08 -2.17 -23.77
C LEU A 111 3.11 -2.92 -24.62
N GLY A 112 3.56 -2.31 -25.74
CA GLY A 112 4.61 -2.85 -26.59
C GLY A 112 5.99 -2.98 -25.90
N LEU A 113 6.23 -2.28 -24.78
CA LEU A 113 7.41 -2.48 -23.95
C LEU A 113 7.37 -3.81 -23.18
N TYR A 114 6.17 -4.33 -22.90
CA TYR A 114 5.98 -5.55 -22.13
C TYR A 114 5.81 -6.79 -23.01
N THR A 115 5.19 -6.66 -24.18
CA THR A 115 4.91 -7.80 -25.07
C THR A 115 4.94 -7.41 -26.54
N ARG A 116 5.31 -8.38 -27.40
CA ARG A 116 5.25 -8.26 -28.87
C ARG A 116 3.96 -8.82 -29.47
N ASP A 117 3.09 -9.41 -28.65
CA ASP A 117 1.83 -9.96 -29.13
C ASP A 117 0.84 -8.85 -29.46
N VAL A 118 0.57 -8.68 -30.76
CA VAL A 118 -0.30 -7.63 -31.31
C VAL A 118 -1.74 -7.75 -30.80
N SER A 119 -2.22 -8.97 -30.55
CA SER A 119 -3.58 -9.21 -30.02
C SER A 119 -3.71 -8.68 -28.61
N ILE A 120 -2.73 -8.98 -27.74
CA ILE A 120 -2.68 -8.49 -26.35
C ILE A 120 -2.56 -6.96 -26.33
N VAL A 121 -1.67 -6.39 -27.18
CA VAL A 121 -1.48 -4.94 -27.25
C VAL A 121 -2.75 -4.23 -27.69
N ASN A 122 -3.43 -4.70 -28.73
CA ASN A 122 -4.67 -4.08 -29.23
C ASN A 122 -5.80 -4.16 -28.21
N THR A 123 -5.99 -5.33 -27.60
CA THR A 123 -7.01 -5.56 -26.58
C THR A 123 -6.74 -4.69 -25.35
N GLY A 124 -5.49 -4.67 -24.89
CA GLY A 124 -5.06 -3.88 -23.74
C GLY A 124 -5.14 -2.38 -23.99
N ALA A 125 -4.84 -1.90 -25.21
CA ALA A 125 -4.92 -0.48 -25.53
C ALA A 125 -6.34 0.08 -25.40
N VAL A 126 -7.35 -0.70 -25.76
CA VAL A 126 -8.77 -0.32 -25.60
C VAL A 126 -9.13 -0.21 -24.13
N TYR A 127 -8.76 -1.19 -23.31
CA TYR A 127 -8.98 -1.19 -21.86
C TYR A 127 -8.24 -0.01 -21.20
N PHE A 128 -6.98 0.15 -21.55
CA PHE A 128 -6.09 1.11 -20.93
C PHE A 128 -6.53 2.57 -21.15
N ARG A 129 -7.00 2.92 -22.36
CA ARG A 129 -7.55 4.26 -22.63
C ARG A 129 -8.73 4.61 -21.75
N ILE A 130 -9.59 3.65 -21.42
CA ILE A 130 -10.76 3.89 -20.56
C ILE A 130 -10.31 4.00 -19.11
N VAL A 131 -9.51 3.04 -18.63
CA VAL A 131 -9.06 2.99 -17.23
C VAL A 131 -8.16 4.18 -16.87
N ALA A 132 -7.39 4.72 -17.84
CA ALA A 132 -6.55 5.90 -17.61
C ALA A 132 -7.32 7.08 -17.01
N PHE A 133 -8.59 7.29 -17.35
CA PHE A 133 -9.44 8.33 -16.77
C PHE A 133 -9.69 8.12 -15.27
N SER A 134 -9.53 6.90 -14.74
CA SER A 134 -9.68 6.62 -13.31
C SER A 134 -8.54 7.17 -12.47
N TYR A 135 -7.39 7.50 -13.07
CA TYR A 135 -6.25 8.06 -12.33
C TYR A 135 -6.57 9.40 -11.64
N ILE A 136 -7.42 10.23 -12.27
CA ILE A 136 -7.87 11.50 -11.69
C ILE A 136 -8.64 11.29 -10.37
N PRO A 137 -9.75 10.54 -10.37
CA PRO A 137 -10.48 10.30 -9.11
C PRO A 137 -9.66 9.50 -8.09
N MET A 138 -8.75 8.62 -8.51
CA MET A 138 -7.86 7.90 -7.60
C MET A 138 -6.90 8.86 -6.87
N ALA A 139 -6.26 9.79 -7.58
CA ALA A 139 -5.35 10.75 -6.97
C ALA A 139 -6.07 11.65 -5.96
N ALA A 140 -7.17 12.26 -6.38
CA ALA A 140 -7.97 13.11 -5.50
C ALA A 140 -8.48 12.34 -4.27
N GLY A 141 -9.04 11.15 -4.47
CA GLY A 141 -9.56 10.29 -3.40
C GLY A 141 -8.51 9.90 -2.37
N ASN A 142 -7.28 9.60 -2.79
CA ASN A 142 -6.18 9.27 -1.88
C ASN A 142 -5.79 10.45 -0.97
N ILE A 143 -5.69 11.65 -1.52
CA ILE A 143 -5.27 12.84 -0.76
C ILE A 143 -6.38 13.31 0.17
N LEU A 144 -7.63 13.33 -0.28
CA LEU A 144 -8.81 13.59 0.56
C LEU A 144 -8.89 12.57 1.71
N SER A 145 -8.62 11.29 1.44
CA SER A 145 -8.56 10.24 2.46
C SER A 145 -7.47 10.48 3.49
N SER A 146 -6.30 11.02 3.09
CA SER A 146 -5.24 11.39 4.03
C SER A 146 -5.68 12.50 4.99
N TRP A 147 -6.36 13.54 4.50
CA TRP A 147 -6.94 14.57 5.35
C TRP A 147 -7.93 13.98 6.35
N LEU A 148 -8.88 13.16 5.86
CA LEU A 148 -9.90 12.54 6.71
C LEU A 148 -9.28 11.62 7.78
N ARG A 149 -8.23 10.86 7.45
CA ARG A 149 -7.49 10.07 8.42
C ARG A 149 -6.82 10.94 9.49
N CYS A 150 -6.21 12.05 9.09
CA CYS A 150 -5.60 13.00 10.02
C CYS A 150 -6.64 13.65 10.96
N ARG A 151 -7.90 13.79 10.52
CA ARG A 151 -9.03 14.25 11.34
C ARG A 151 -9.75 13.11 12.07
N GLU A 152 -9.23 11.88 12.06
CA GLU A 152 -9.82 10.68 12.71
C GLU A 152 -11.17 10.26 12.11
N HIS A 153 -11.44 10.61 10.85
CA HIS A 153 -12.62 10.21 10.09
C HIS A 153 -12.31 9.09 9.07
N ALA A 154 -11.42 8.15 9.42
CA ALA A 154 -11.00 7.04 8.55
C ALA A 154 -12.14 6.09 8.13
N THR A 155 -13.27 6.13 8.82
CA THR A 155 -14.48 5.37 8.45
C THR A 155 -15.09 5.82 7.12
N ILE A 156 -14.94 7.09 6.73
CA ILE A 156 -15.47 7.60 5.46
C ILE A 156 -14.76 6.98 4.27
N PRO A 157 -13.41 7.01 4.15
CA PRO A 157 -12.70 6.30 3.10
C PRO A 157 -12.95 4.79 3.09
N PHE A 158 -13.16 4.17 4.25
CA PHE A 158 -13.52 2.75 4.33
C PHE A 158 -14.85 2.47 3.64
N TRP A 159 -15.93 3.18 4.01
CA TRP A 159 -17.24 2.98 3.39
C TRP A 159 -17.26 3.38 1.92
N ALA A 160 -16.52 4.40 1.53
CA ALA A 160 -16.34 4.77 0.13
C ALA A 160 -15.70 3.63 -0.67
N GLY A 161 -14.62 3.04 -0.15
CA GLY A 161 -13.96 1.88 -0.75
C GLY A 161 -14.88 0.66 -0.83
N PHE A 162 -15.60 0.35 0.25
CA PHE A 162 -16.58 -0.75 0.26
C PHE A 162 -17.65 -0.55 -0.82
N GLY A 163 -18.25 0.63 -0.90
CA GLY A 163 -19.24 0.96 -1.90
C GLY A 163 -18.67 0.91 -3.33
N ALA A 164 -17.46 1.44 -3.53
CA ALA A 164 -16.80 1.42 -4.83
C ALA A 164 -16.58 -0.02 -5.34
N VAL A 165 -16.22 -0.92 -4.44
CA VAL A 165 -16.04 -2.32 -4.78
C VAL A 165 -17.38 -2.99 -5.10
N ALA A 166 -18.42 -2.76 -4.31
CA ALA A 166 -19.75 -3.29 -4.61
C ALA A 166 -20.24 -2.80 -5.99
N VAL A 167 -20.04 -1.51 -6.30
CA VAL A 167 -20.34 -0.92 -7.60
C VAL A 167 -19.51 -1.56 -8.71
N ASN A 168 -18.20 -1.72 -8.50
CA ASN A 168 -17.30 -2.32 -9.49
C ASN A 168 -17.72 -3.77 -9.81
N THR A 169 -17.91 -4.61 -8.79
CA THR A 169 -18.29 -6.02 -8.95
C THR A 169 -19.66 -6.14 -9.63
N GLY A 170 -20.64 -5.33 -9.21
CA GLY A 170 -21.96 -5.31 -9.80
C GLY A 170 -21.93 -4.89 -11.28
N LEU A 171 -21.21 -3.80 -11.60
CA LEU A 171 -21.06 -3.33 -12.97
C LEU A 171 -20.24 -4.31 -13.84
N ASN A 172 -19.21 -4.94 -13.28
CA ASN A 172 -18.47 -5.99 -13.97
C ASN A 172 -19.41 -7.11 -14.38
N TYR A 173 -20.25 -7.62 -13.46
CA TYR A 173 -21.22 -8.68 -13.78
C TYR A 173 -22.19 -8.24 -14.88
N LEU A 174 -22.69 -7.01 -14.83
CA LEU A 174 -23.63 -6.48 -15.80
C LEU A 174 -23.01 -6.25 -17.18
N LEU A 175 -21.86 -5.56 -17.23
CA LEU A 175 -21.28 -5.08 -18.47
C LEU A 175 -20.36 -6.10 -19.14
N ILE A 176 -19.64 -6.93 -18.38
CA ILE A 176 -18.82 -8.00 -18.96
C ILE A 176 -19.70 -9.04 -19.64
N PHE A 177 -20.76 -9.50 -18.94
CA PHE A 177 -21.60 -10.62 -19.39
C PHE A 177 -22.89 -10.20 -20.08
N GLY A 178 -23.19 -8.91 -20.17
CA GLY A 178 -24.39 -8.43 -20.84
C GLY A 178 -25.68 -8.87 -20.18
N LYS A 179 -25.80 -8.78 -18.85
CA LYS A 179 -26.98 -9.17 -18.11
C LYS A 179 -28.03 -8.05 -18.03
N PHE A 180 -29.29 -8.42 -17.76
CA PHE A 180 -30.43 -7.49 -17.63
C PHE A 180 -30.65 -6.57 -18.86
N GLY A 181 -30.39 -7.09 -20.06
CA GLY A 181 -30.62 -6.36 -21.31
C GLY A 181 -29.51 -5.39 -21.70
N LEU A 182 -28.42 -5.33 -20.94
CA LEU A 182 -27.24 -4.55 -21.31
C LEU A 182 -26.40 -5.30 -22.36
N PRO A 183 -25.69 -4.57 -23.26
CA PRO A 183 -24.80 -5.21 -24.23
C PRO A 183 -23.63 -5.91 -23.53
N CYS A 184 -23.22 -7.06 -24.05
CA CYS A 184 -22.01 -7.75 -23.61
C CYS A 184 -20.79 -6.96 -24.11
N MET A 185 -20.13 -6.22 -23.22
CA MET A 185 -19.01 -5.34 -23.56
C MET A 185 -17.64 -5.98 -23.30
N GLY A 186 -17.60 -7.16 -22.66
CA GLY A 186 -16.36 -7.86 -22.35
C GLY A 186 -15.36 -6.98 -21.59
N ILE A 187 -14.12 -6.89 -22.11
CA ILE A 187 -13.03 -6.11 -21.48
C ILE A 187 -13.33 -4.60 -21.38
N LYS A 188 -14.08 -4.03 -22.34
CA LYS A 188 -14.53 -2.63 -22.26
C LYS A 188 -15.46 -2.42 -21.08
N GLY A 189 -16.34 -3.40 -20.82
CA GLY A 189 -17.25 -3.39 -19.68
C GLY A 189 -16.48 -3.34 -18.36
N ALA A 190 -15.43 -4.15 -18.21
CA ALA A 190 -14.56 -4.14 -17.05
C ALA A 190 -13.87 -2.77 -16.85
N ALA A 191 -13.38 -2.16 -17.92
CA ALA A 191 -12.75 -0.84 -17.85
C ALA A 191 -13.73 0.27 -17.42
N ILE A 192 -14.96 0.25 -17.95
CA ILE A 192 -16.02 1.20 -17.58
C ILE A 192 -16.46 0.98 -16.14
N ALA A 193 -16.60 -0.25 -15.69
CA ALA A 193 -16.94 -0.58 -14.30
C ALA A 193 -15.90 -0.02 -13.32
N THR A 194 -14.62 -0.19 -13.63
CA THR A 194 -13.50 0.38 -12.87
C THR A 194 -13.58 1.91 -12.84
N LEU A 195 -13.79 2.55 -13.98
CA LEU A 195 -13.90 4.01 -14.07
C LEU A 195 -15.05 4.54 -13.21
N ILE A 196 -16.25 3.99 -13.36
CA ILE A 196 -17.44 4.42 -12.62
C ILE A 196 -17.25 4.20 -11.11
N SER A 197 -16.68 3.07 -10.71
CA SER A 197 -16.44 2.78 -9.28
C SER A 197 -15.45 3.75 -8.64
N GLN A 198 -14.43 4.22 -9.38
CA GLN A 198 -13.48 5.20 -8.88
C GLN A 198 -14.10 6.61 -8.76
N PHE A 199 -14.98 7.00 -9.69
CA PHE A 199 -15.75 8.23 -9.54
C PHE A 199 -16.74 8.15 -8.38
N PHE A 200 -17.41 7.01 -8.17
CA PHE A 200 -18.24 6.78 -7.01
C PHE A 200 -17.45 6.92 -5.71
N ASN A 201 -16.26 6.30 -5.64
CA ASN A 201 -15.36 6.39 -4.49
C ASN A 201 -15.00 7.85 -4.18
N LEU A 202 -14.58 8.61 -5.21
CA LEU A 202 -14.25 10.03 -5.04
C LEU A 202 -15.45 10.84 -4.60
N ALA A 203 -16.63 10.65 -5.22
CA ALA A 203 -17.85 11.38 -4.88
C ALA A 203 -18.25 11.15 -3.40
N PHE A 204 -18.20 9.90 -2.95
CA PHE A 204 -18.52 9.57 -1.56
C PHE A 204 -17.51 10.20 -0.58
N ILE A 205 -16.21 10.11 -0.87
CA ILE A 205 -15.15 10.74 -0.07
C ILE A 205 -15.33 12.26 -0.06
N ALA A 206 -15.60 12.90 -1.20
CA ALA A 206 -15.76 14.34 -1.31
C ALA A 206 -16.98 14.86 -0.52
N VAL A 207 -18.11 14.15 -0.57
CA VAL A 207 -19.28 14.47 0.25
C VAL A 207 -18.95 14.34 1.74
N GLY A 208 -18.32 13.23 2.14
CA GLY A 208 -17.88 13.02 3.52
C GLY A 208 -16.89 14.08 4.00
N PHE A 209 -15.95 14.48 3.15
CA PHE A 209 -14.99 15.55 3.40
C PHE A 209 -15.71 16.90 3.60
N ALA A 210 -16.65 17.27 2.72
CA ALA A 210 -17.41 18.49 2.84
C ALA A 210 -18.26 18.55 4.13
N LEU A 211 -18.85 17.41 4.52
CA LEU A 211 -19.61 17.30 5.77
C LEU A 211 -18.72 17.44 7.01
N CYS A 212 -17.50 16.85 6.97
CA CYS A 212 -16.53 16.99 8.07
C CYS A 212 -16.08 18.44 8.24
N ILE A 213 -15.73 19.14 7.15
CA ILE A 213 -15.31 20.55 7.20
C ILE A 213 -16.41 21.42 7.82
N ARG A 214 -17.67 21.20 7.41
CA ARG A 214 -18.81 21.96 7.97
C ARG A 214 -19.00 21.69 9.46
N LYS A 215 -18.81 20.45 9.90
CA LYS A 215 -18.99 20.05 11.30
C LYS A 215 -17.88 20.56 12.21
N ASP A 216 -16.67 20.54 11.73
CA ASP A 216 -15.47 20.92 12.51
C ASP A 216 -15.26 22.45 12.48
N GLU A 217 -16.17 23.23 11.83
CA GLU A 217 -16.09 24.67 11.63
C GLU A 217 -14.75 25.13 11.01
N ASP A 218 -14.07 24.21 10.32
CA ASP A 218 -12.83 24.50 9.63
C ASP A 218 -13.09 25.45 8.45
N LYS A 219 -12.41 26.57 8.44
CA LYS A 219 -12.44 27.49 7.29
C LYS A 219 -11.34 27.09 6.32
N PRO A 220 -11.66 26.55 5.12
CA PRO A 220 -10.66 26.26 4.12
C PRO A 220 -9.89 27.53 3.76
N VAL A 221 -8.56 27.45 3.82
CA VAL A 221 -7.68 28.53 3.40
C VAL A 221 -6.89 28.03 2.20
N TRP A 222 -7.32 28.46 1.01
CA TRP A 222 -6.61 28.12 -0.21
C TRP A 222 -5.22 28.76 -0.23
N SER A 223 -4.17 27.92 -0.25
CA SER A 223 -2.80 28.39 -0.30
C SER A 223 -1.89 27.38 -1.00
N LEU A 224 -1.20 27.83 -2.04
CA LEU A 224 -0.23 27.06 -2.80
C LEU A 224 1.22 27.28 -2.34
N ARG A 225 1.40 27.90 -1.20
CA ARG A 225 2.74 28.21 -0.67
C ARG A 225 2.85 27.68 0.74
N PHE A 226 3.85 26.85 0.95
CA PHE A 226 4.32 26.55 2.30
C PHE A 226 5.01 27.79 2.89
N SER A 227 4.76 28.08 4.16
CA SER A 227 5.51 29.11 4.90
C SER A 227 6.64 28.51 5.75
N LYS A 228 6.49 27.28 6.20
CA LYS A 228 7.44 26.61 7.11
C LYS A 228 8.29 25.52 6.43
N ILE A 229 7.84 24.99 5.30
CA ILE A 229 8.55 23.94 4.54
C ILE A 229 8.81 24.46 3.13
N THR A 230 9.97 24.13 2.56
CA THR A 230 10.24 24.46 1.17
C THR A 230 9.64 23.40 0.22
N ILE A 231 9.28 23.81 -1.01
CA ILE A 231 8.88 22.86 -2.06
C ILE A 231 9.98 21.83 -2.30
N LYS A 232 11.23 22.23 -2.16
CA LYS A 232 12.37 21.31 -2.29
C LYS A 232 12.33 20.21 -1.23
N ASP A 233 12.06 20.54 0.04
CA ASP A 233 11.97 19.54 1.11
C ASP A 233 10.79 18.61 0.89
N TYR A 234 9.64 19.14 0.47
CA TYR A 234 8.46 18.36 0.08
C TYR A 234 8.79 17.36 -1.03
N LEU A 235 9.44 17.80 -2.11
CA LEU A 235 9.84 16.92 -3.21
C LEU A 235 10.88 15.87 -2.77
N ILE A 236 11.82 16.24 -1.91
CA ILE A 236 12.80 15.31 -1.35
C ILE A 236 12.08 14.21 -0.53
N MET A 237 11.08 14.57 0.27
CA MET A 237 10.29 13.58 1.02
C MET A 237 9.57 12.60 0.09
N ILE A 238 8.95 13.07 -0.98
CA ILE A 238 8.31 12.21 -1.98
C ILE A 238 9.34 11.31 -2.65
N MET A 239 10.44 11.88 -3.14
CA MET A 239 11.48 11.13 -3.86
C MET A 239 12.12 10.05 -2.98
N THR A 240 12.35 10.32 -1.71
CA THR A 240 12.91 9.30 -0.80
C THR A 240 11.95 8.12 -0.59
N ILE A 241 10.64 8.37 -0.50
CA ILE A 241 9.65 7.31 -0.41
C ILE A 241 9.59 6.52 -1.72
N LEU A 242 9.55 7.21 -2.87
CA LEU A 242 9.54 6.57 -4.18
C LEU A 242 10.75 5.67 -4.42
N VAL A 243 11.95 6.15 -4.08
CA VAL A 243 13.19 5.37 -4.22
C VAL A 243 13.14 4.13 -3.31
N SER A 244 12.67 4.28 -2.06
CA SER A 244 12.51 3.16 -1.13
C SER A 244 11.56 2.10 -1.68
N GLU A 245 10.36 2.49 -2.11
CA GLU A 245 9.35 1.58 -2.65
C GLU A 245 9.80 0.90 -3.96
N PHE A 246 10.45 1.66 -4.85
CA PHE A 246 11.00 1.12 -6.11
C PHE A 246 12.07 0.08 -5.85
N LEU A 247 13.05 0.40 -5.00
CA LEU A 247 14.15 -0.52 -4.70
C LEU A 247 13.67 -1.75 -3.91
N TRP A 248 12.69 -1.59 -3.03
CA TRP A 248 12.04 -2.72 -2.38
C TRP A 248 11.34 -3.63 -3.39
N SER A 249 10.56 -3.08 -4.31
CA SER A 249 9.89 -3.85 -5.36
C SER A 249 10.88 -4.57 -6.28
N LEU A 250 11.99 -3.91 -6.64
CA LEU A 250 13.05 -4.51 -7.42
C LEU A 250 13.71 -5.68 -6.67
N GLY A 251 13.93 -5.52 -5.36
CA GLY A 251 14.43 -6.58 -4.49
C GLY A 251 13.54 -7.82 -4.51
N GLN A 252 12.23 -7.65 -4.38
CA GLN A 252 11.26 -8.76 -4.45
C GLN A 252 11.30 -9.51 -5.80
N ASN A 253 11.57 -8.80 -6.90
CA ASN A 253 11.75 -9.44 -8.20
C ASN A 253 13.04 -10.27 -8.27
N VAL A 254 14.14 -9.79 -7.69
CA VAL A 254 15.40 -10.53 -7.61
C VAL A 254 15.21 -11.80 -6.76
N GLU A 255 14.57 -11.71 -5.62
CA GLU A 255 14.24 -12.85 -4.76
C GLU A 255 13.40 -13.90 -5.51
N SER A 256 12.34 -13.46 -6.18
CA SER A 256 11.48 -14.35 -6.98
C SER A 256 12.26 -15.03 -8.12
N ALA A 257 13.20 -14.32 -8.76
CA ALA A 257 14.08 -14.90 -9.78
C ALA A 257 14.99 -15.98 -9.18
N VAL A 258 15.55 -15.74 -8.00
CA VAL A 258 16.37 -16.76 -7.28
C VAL A 258 15.55 -18.01 -6.98
N TYR A 259 14.32 -17.85 -6.47
CA TYR A 259 13.42 -18.98 -6.19
C TYR A 259 13.06 -19.75 -7.46
N GLY A 260 12.88 -19.05 -8.59
CA GLY A 260 12.68 -19.67 -9.89
C GLY A 260 13.87 -20.52 -10.36
N HIS A 261 15.10 -20.05 -10.12
CA HIS A 261 16.32 -20.82 -10.42
C HIS A 261 16.52 -22.05 -9.53
N LEU A 262 15.99 -22.01 -8.29
CA LEU A 262 15.98 -23.18 -7.41
C LEU A 262 14.99 -24.28 -7.87
N GLY A 263 14.08 -23.96 -8.81
CA GLY A 263 13.16 -24.91 -9.42
C GLY A 263 11.70 -24.42 -9.42
N MET A 264 10.94 -24.89 -10.39
CA MET A 264 9.53 -24.48 -10.58
C MET A 264 8.63 -24.81 -9.36
N ALA A 265 8.87 -25.95 -8.71
CA ALA A 265 8.13 -26.34 -7.50
C ALA A 265 8.38 -25.36 -6.34
N ASN A 266 9.60 -24.86 -6.21
CA ASN A 266 10.00 -23.89 -5.21
C ASN A 266 9.31 -22.52 -5.44
N LEU A 267 9.33 -22.03 -6.68
CA LEU A 267 8.65 -20.80 -7.06
C LEU A 267 7.13 -20.93 -6.86
N ALA A 268 6.54 -22.06 -7.25
CA ALA A 268 5.11 -22.32 -7.05
C ALA A 268 4.74 -22.32 -5.56
N ALA A 269 5.52 -22.96 -4.72
CA ALA A 269 5.31 -22.99 -3.27
C ALA A 269 5.41 -21.59 -2.65
N TYR A 270 6.40 -20.78 -3.06
CA TYR A 270 6.50 -19.38 -2.62
C TYR A 270 5.30 -18.54 -3.08
N THR A 271 4.96 -18.62 -4.37
CA THR A 271 3.83 -17.86 -4.94
C THR A 271 2.51 -18.18 -4.25
N LEU A 272 2.30 -19.44 -3.86
CA LEU A 272 1.13 -19.86 -3.10
C LEU A 272 1.05 -19.17 -1.73
N THR A 273 2.16 -18.77 -1.13
CA THR A 273 2.18 -18.07 0.16
C THR A 273 1.89 -16.56 0.06
N CYS A 274 2.15 -15.92 -1.10
CA CYS A 274 2.08 -14.48 -1.27
C CYS A 274 0.70 -13.86 -0.90
N PRO A 275 -0.46 -14.44 -1.27
CA PRO A 275 -1.76 -13.84 -0.92
C PRO A 275 -1.99 -13.76 0.59
N ILE A 276 -1.63 -14.81 1.33
CA ILE A 276 -1.82 -14.82 2.79
C ILE A 276 -0.83 -13.89 3.51
N GLN A 277 0.41 -13.80 3.00
CA GLN A 277 1.40 -12.83 3.50
C GLN A 277 0.88 -11.40 3.32
N GLY A 278 0.37 -11.06 2.12
CA GLY A 278 -0.22 -9.77 1.83
C GLY A 278 -1.42 -9.44 2.72
N LEU A 279 -2.29 -10.43 2.97
CA LEU A 279 -3.45 -10.27 3.84
C LEU A 279 -3.04 -9.98 5.30
N ILE A 280 -2.02 -10.66 5.82
CA ILE A 280 -1.52 -10.45 7.19
C ILE A 280 -0.88 -9.07 7.34
N VAL A 281 -0.03 -8.69 6.40
CA VAL A 281 0.58 -7.35 6.39
C VAL A 281 -0.49 -6.27 6.25
N GLY A 282 -1.45 -6.47 5.35
CA GLY A 282 -2.60 -5.57 5.17
C GLY A 282 -3.46 -5.44 6.42
N ALA A 283 -3.73 -6.55 7.12
CA ALA A 283 -4.52 -6.57 8.35
C ALA A 283 -3.89 -5.75 9.50
N LEU A 284 -2.61 -5.53 9.49
CA LEU A 284 -1.89 -4.76 10.53
C LEU A 284 -1.40 -3.38 10.03
N SER A 285 -1.58 -3.08 8.74
CA SER A 285 -1.21 -1.79 8.14
C SER A 285 -1.93 -0.58 8.76
N GLY A 286 -3.14 -0.81 9.25
CA GLY A 286 -3.91 0.22 9.94
C GLY A 286 -3.24 0.75 11.21
N LEU A 287 -2.45 -0.07 11.91
CA LEU A 287 -1.68 0.38 13.08
C LEU A 287 -0.54 1.32 12.66
N SER A 288 0.14 1.03 11.55
CA SER A 288 1.16 1.93 11.00
C SER A 288 0.56 3.28 10.58
N ALA A 289 -0.60 3.27 9.90
CA ALA A 289 -1.31 4.49 9.52
C ALA A 289 -1.76 5.31 10.73
N ALA A 290 -2.31 4.65 11.75
CA ALA A 290 -2.71 5.29 13.00
C ALA A 290 -1.51 5.86 13.76
N ALA A 291 -0.37 5.15 13.78
CA ALA A 291 0.88 5.63 14.37
C ALA A 291 1.34 6.92 13.70
N GLY A 292 1.37 6.96 12.35
CA GLY A 292 1.73 8.17 11.60
C GLY A 292 0.90 9.39 11.98
N VAL A 293 -0.42 9.22 12.12
CA VAL A 293 -1.33 10.32 12.48
C VAL A 293 -1.20 10.73 13.94
N ILE A 294 -1.25 9.76 14.87
CA ILE A 294 -1.26 10.05 16.32
C ILE A 294 0.08 10.67 16.74
N VAL A 295 1.18 10.02 16.35
CA VAL A 295 2.53 10.49 16.69
C VAL A 295 2.84 11.79 15.97
N GLY A 296 2.45 11.93 14.68
CA GLY A 296 2.62 13.17 13.93
C GLY A 296 1.94 14.36 14.61
N LYS A 297 0.70 14.19 15.12
CA LYS A 297 0.02 15.25 15.89
C LYS A 297 0.74 15.62 17.17
N ARG A 298 1.31 14.63 17.91
CA ARG A 298 2.10 14.90 19.12
C ARG A 298 3.38 15.66 18.82
N LEU A 299 4.06 15.28 17.74
CA LEU A 299 5.27 15.97 17.28
C LEU A 299 4.97 17.42 16.89
N GLY A 300 3.85 17.66 16.19
CA GLY A 300 3.40 19.01 15.87
C GLY A 300 3.16 19.88 17.11
N ARG A 301 2.63 19.30 18.19
CA ARG A 301 2.45 19.99 19.49
C ARG A 301 3.74 20.10 20.29
N LYS A 302 4.85 19.53 19.82
CA LYS A 302 6.12 19.42 20.56
C LYS A 302 6.03 18.64 21.85
N GLU A 303 5.02 17.75 21.97
CA GLU A 303 4.76 16.86 23.11
C GLU A 303 5.60 15.56 22.94
N TYR A 304 6.94 15.69 22.99
CA TYR A 304 7.87 14.62 22.62
C TYR A 304 7.78 13.39 23.56
N ASP A 305 7.60 13.59 24.86
CA ASP A 305 7.48 12.47 25.81
C ASP A 305 6.19 11.69 25.66
N GLU A 306 5.09 12.38 25.33
CA GLU A 306 3.82 11.73 25.01
C GLU A 306 3.91 10.99 23.67
N ALA A 307 4.52 11.60 22.63
CA ALA A 307 4.79 10.96 21.36
C ALA A 307 5.56 9.65 21.55
N TYR A 308 6.61 9.67 22.37
CA TYR A 308 7.42 8.48 22.67
C TYR A 308 6.62 7.40 23.42
N THR A 309 5.83 7.81 24.40
CA THR A 309 5.02 6.89 25.22
C THR A 309 3.89 6.26 24.41
N GLU A 310 3.19 7.05 23.58
CA GLU A 310 2.13 6.56 22.71
C GLU A 310 2.69 5.65 21.62
N SER A 311 3.87 5.97 21.06
CA SER A 311 4.59 5.10 20.12
C SER A 311 4.85 3.71 20.70
N LYS A 312 5.35 3.62 21.95
CA LYS A 312 5.54 2.33 22.62
C LYS A 312 4.24 1.54 22.75
N LYS A 313 3.14 2.20 23.12
CA LYS A 313 1.83 1.53 23.26
C LYS A 313 1.35 0.96 21.90
N ILE A 314 1.59 1.69 20.81
CA ILE A 314 1.23 1.21 19.47
C ILE A 314 2.10 0.01 19.08
N MET A 315 3.41 0.06 19.35
CA MET A 315 4.32 -1.08 19.12
C MET A 315 3.87 -2.32 19.90
N TYR A 316 3.59 -2.20 21.18
CA TYR A 316 3.10 -3.34 21.97
C TYR A 316 1.77 -3.89 21.44
N ALA A 317 0.85 -3.03 21.01
CA ALA A 317 -0.40 -3.45 20.41
C ALA A 317 -0.16 -4.17 19.07
N GLY A 318 0.78 -3.64 18.26
CA GLY A 318 1.21 -4.25 17.00
C GLY A 318 1.84 -5.61 17.19
N LEU A 319 2.77 -5.73 18.14
CA LEU A 319 3.43 -6.98 18.48
C LEU A 319 2.41 -8.04 18.95
N ALA A 320 1.50 -7.66 19.86
CA ALA A 320 0.47 -8.56 20.34
C ALA A 320 -0.46 -9.03 19.21
N GLY A 321 -0.89 -8.10 18.34
CA GLY A 321 -1.70 -8.42 17.16
C GLY A 321 -0.94 -9.33 16.18
N ALA A 322 0.32 -9.03 15.91
CA ALA A 322 1.14 -9.83 14.99
C ALA A 322 1.39 -11.24 15.53
N VAL A 323 1.68 -11.40 16.81
CA VAL A 323 1.83 -12.71 17.46
C VAL A 323 0.54 -13.51 17.38
N ALA A 324 -0.61 -12.89 17.68
CA ALA A 324 -1.91 -13.58 17.59
C ALA A 324 -2.20 -14.06 16.17
N VAL A 325 -1.96 -13.22 15.15
CA VAL A 325 -2.14 -13.58 13.73
C VAL A 325 -1.14 -14.64 13.31
N SER A 326 0.11 -14.60 13.79
CA SER A 326 1.13 -15.62 13.52
C SER A 326 0.74 -16.98 14.06
N ILE A 327 0.22 -17.05 15.29
CA ILE A 327 -0.28 -18.30 15.87
C ILE A 327 -1.44 -18.84 15.03
N LEU A 328 -2.39 -17.99 14.65
CA LEU A 328 -3.50 -18.37 13.80
C LEU A 328 -3.01 -18.89 12.44
N LEU A 329 -2.02 -18.24 11.83
CA LEU A 329 -1.43 -18.69 10.57
C LEU A 329 -0.76 -20.06 10.71
N ILE A 330 0.00 -20.33 11.77
CA ILE A 330 0.61 -21.63 12.02
C ILE A 330 -0.45 -22.72 12.10
N LEU A 331 -1.55 -22.47 12.81
CA LEU A 331 -2.65 -23.41 12.97
C LEU A 331 -3.38 -23.68 11.63
N LEU A 332 -3.54 -22.66 10.80
CA LEU A 332 -4.29 -22.73 9.55
C LEU A 332 -3.44 -23.01 8.30
N ALA A 333 -2.11 -22.99 8.40
CA ALA A 333 -1.21 -23.13 7.25
C ALA A 333 -1.48 -24.42 6.43
N GLY A 334 -1.68 -25.55 7.10
CA GLY A 334 -2.01 -26.82 6.45
C GLY A 334 -3.40 -26.83 5.78
N VAL A 335 -4.38 -26.18 6.40
CA VAL A 335 -5.73 -26.04 5.83
C VAL A 335 -5.66 -25.16 4.58
N TYR A 336 -4.97 -24.01 4.68
CA TYR A 336 -4.80 -23.08 3.57
C TYR A 336 -4.12 -23.73 2.36
N THR A 337 -2.96 -24.39 2.55
CA THR A 337 -2.25 -25.04 1.45
C THR A 337 -3.04 -26.23 0.88
N GLY A 338 -3.86 -26.86 1.70
CA GLY A 338 -4.77 -27.93 1.29
C GLY A 338 -5.83 -27.51 0.26
N LEU A 339 -6.24 -26.23 0.24
CA LEU A 339 -7.25 -25.70 -0.69
C LEU A 339 -6.77 -25.68 -2.15
N TYR A 340 -5.46 -25.70 -2.37
CA TYR A 340 -4.88 -25.63 -3.73
C TYR A 340 -4.78 -27.02 -4.36
N ARG A 341 -4.99 -27.09 -5.68
CA ARG A 341 -4.83 -28.31 -6.48
C ARG A 341 -3.44 -28.36 -7.09
N VAL A 342 -2.45 -28.60 -6.26
CA VAL A 342 -1.03 -28.73 -6.64
C VAL A 342 -0.45 -30.03 -6.02
N ASP A 343 0.75 -30.40 -6.44
CA ASP A 343 1.42 -31.60 -5.91
C ASP A 343 1.62 -31.53 -4.40
N GLY A 344 1.62 -32.70 -3.74
CA GLY A 344 1.77 -32.80 -2.29
C GLY A 344 3.06 -32.17 -1.77
N SER A 345 4.15 -32.31 -2.53
CA SER A 345 5.45 -31.70 -2.22
C SER A 345 5.39 -30.15 -2.20
N VAL A 346 4.67 -29.54 -3.16
CA VAL A 346 4.49 -28.08 -3.22
C VAL A 346 3.62 -27.59 -2.05
N LYS A 347 2.59 -28.36 -1.66
CA LYS A 347 1.76 -28.03 -0.50
C LYS A 347 2.56 -28.04 0.80
N GLU A 348 3.33 -29.09 1.01
CA GLU A 348 4.15 -29.21 2.24
C GLU A 348 5.23 -28.12 2.29
N LEU A 349 5.88 -27.86 1.16
CA LEU A 349 6.86 -26.76 1.06
C LEU A 349 6.22 -25.39 1.32
N GLY A 350 5.04 -25.12 0.72
CA GLY A 350 4.27 -23.90 0.97
C GLY A 350 3.86 -23.74 2.44
N LYS A 351 3.48 -24.83 3.09
CA LYS A 351 3.17 -24.87 4.52
C LYS A 351 4.38 -24.51 5.37
N ILE A 352 5.56 -25.07 5.06
CA ILE A 352 6.81 -24.76 5.77
C ILE A 352 7.17 -23.28 5.58
N LEU A 353 7.10 -22.74 4.35
CA LEU A 353 7.37 -21.32 4.08
C LEU A 353 6.40 -20.41 4.83
N LEU A 354 5.13 -20.78 4.96
CA LEU A 354 4.15 -20.03 5.79
C LEU A 354 4.49 -20.09 7.28
N MET A 355 5.02 -21.21 7.77
CA MET A 355 5.48 -21.30 9.17
C MET A 355 6.71 -20.41 9.41
N VAL A 356 7.67 -20.40 8.48
CA VAL A 356 8.81 -19.47 8.54
C VAL A 356 8.33 -18.02 8.53
N PHE A 357 7.42 -17.68 7.60
CA PHE A 357 6.84 -16.34 7.57
C PHE A 357 6.14 -15.99 8.90
N ALA A 358 5.38 -16.89 9.47
CA ALA A 358 4.68 -16.66 10.74
C ALA A 358 5.64 -16.33 11.90
N LEU A 359 6.83 -16.93 11.93
CA LEU A 359 7.86 -16.62 12.92
C LEU A 359 8.43 -15.21 12.74
N TYR A 360 8.58 -14.74 11.49
CA TYR A 360 9.13 -13.43 11.19
C TYR A 360 8.06 -12.33 11.06
N ALA A 361 6.79 -12.67 10.92
CA ALA A 361 5.71 -11.71 10.77
C ALA A 361 5.64 -10.66 11.91
N PRO A 362 5.85 -10.99 13.20
CA PRO A 362 5.93 -9.98 14.24
C PRO A 362 7.05 -8.96 14.02
N VAL A 363 8.22 -9.40 13.57
CA VAL A 363 9.36 -8.52 13.26
C VAL A 363 9.02 -7.60 12.09
N LYS A 364 8.43 -8.15 11.02
CA LYS A 364 8.03 -7.40 9.82
C LYS A 364 6.96 -6.35 10.14
N VAL A 365 5.97 -6.71 10.95
CA VAL A 365 4.91 -5.79 11.39
C VAL A 365 5.48 -4.66 12.26
N GLU A 366 6.40 -4.97 13.18
CA GLU A 366 7.08 -3.95 13.97
C GLU A 366 7.92 -3.01 13.10
N ASN A 367 8.60 -3.50 12.08
CA ASN A 367 9.31 -2.67 11.11
C ASN A 367 8.35 -1.73 10.38
N MET A 368 7.18 -2.22 9.97
CA MET A 368 6.16 -1.42 9.30
C MET A 368 5.59 -0.32 10.23
N ILE A 369 5.32 -0.64 11.49
CA ILE A 369 4.78 0.31 12.48
C ILE A 369 5.86 1.34 12.85
N LEU A 370 7.05 0.87 13.19
CA LEU A 370 8.15 1.72 13.68
C LEU A 370 8.74 2.58 12.57
N GLY A 371 9.09 1.97 11.44
CA GLY A 371 9.65 2.67 10.27
C GLY A 371 8.59 3.45 9.50
N GLY A 372 7.53 2.76 9.04
CA GLY A 372 6.50 3.33 8.17
C GLY A 372 5.55 4.31 8.86
N GLY A 373 5.23 4.06 10.15
CA GLY A 373 4.33 4.92 10.93
C GLY A 373 5.08 5.91 11.81
N ILE A 374 5.80 5.42 12.82
CA ILE A 374 6.34 6.24 13.92
C ILE A 374 7.50 7.14 13.46
N ILE A 375 8.61 6.57 12.98
CA ILE A 375 9.81 7.35 12.64
C ILE A 375 9.55 8.25 11.43
N ARG A 376 8.80 7.76 10.44
CA ARG A 376 8.43 8.53 9.25
C ARG A 376 7.58 9.76 9.59
N SER A 377 6.77 9.70 10.67
CA SER A 377 5.93 10.85 11.11
C SER A 377 6.74 12.08 11.53
N GLY A 378 8.02 11.92 11.89
CA GLY A 378 8.95 13.03 12.14
C GLY A 378 9.46 13.73 10.87
N GLY A 379 9.02 13.33 9.67
CA GLY A 379 9.41 13.95 8.41
C GLY A 379 10.78 13.52 7.87
N ASN A 380 11.58 12.78 8.63
CA ASN A 380 12.89 12.31 8.17
C ASN A 380 12.79 11.00 7.36
N THR A 381 12.22 11.12 6.17
CA THR A 381 12.02 9.98 5.25
C THR A 381 13.34 9.41 4.71
N LYS A 382 14.43 10.21 4.70
CA LYS A 382 15.76 9.78 4.23
C LYS A 382 16.34 8.63 5.08
N ILE A 383 16.17 8.70 6.40
CA ILE A 383 16.68 7.65 7.29
C ILE A 383 16.01 6.31 6.97
N ILE A 384 14.70 6.31 6.77
CA ILE A 384 13.96 5.09 6.42
C ILE A 384 14.42 4.54 5.08
N MET A 385 14.55 5.41 4.05
CA MET A 385 15.07 5.00 2.74
C MET A 385 16.44 4.33 2.85
N VAL A 386 17.36 4.89 3.63
CA VAL A 386 18.70 4.31 3.81
C VAL A 386 18.63 2.93 4.49
N ILE A 387 17.78 2.79 5.52
CA ILE A 387 17.58 1.51 6.22
C ILE A 387 17.01 0.46 5.26
N ASP A 388 16.03 0.83 4.44
CA ASP A 388 15.43 -0.06 3.45
C ASP A 388 16.44 -0.50 2.39
N ILE A 389 17.23 0.44 1.87
CA ILE A 389 18.27 0.13 0.88
C ILE A 389 19.33 -0.80 1.48
N VAL A 390 19.86 -0.48 2.66
CA VAL A 390 20.88 -1.30 3.30
C VAL A 390 20.31 -2.68 3.66
N GLY A 391 19.11 -2.75 4.21
CA GLY A 391 18.45 -4.01 4.52
C GLY A 391 18.30 -4.89 3.29
N THR A 392 17.61 -4.42 2.24
CA THR A 392 17.34 -5.21 1.05
C THR A 392 18.61 -5.50 0.24
N TRP A 393 19.39 -4.45 -0.11
CA TRP A 393 20.45 -4.57 -1.12
C TRP A 393 21.84 -4.91 -0.57
N CYS A 394 22.14 -4.52 0.67
CA CYS A 394 23.43 -4.84 1.28
C CYS A 394 23.39 -6.11 2.16
N ILE A 395 22.20 -6.52 2.61
CA ILE A 395 22.06 -7.68 3.50
C ILE A 395 21.17 -8.75 2.86
N GLY A 396 19.89 -8.47 2.60
CA GLY A 396 18.92 -9.47 2.16
C GLY A 396 19.30 -10.16 0.86
N ILE A 397 19.47 -9.39 -0.23
CA ILE A 397 19.83 -9.95 -1.54
C ILE A 397 21.19 -10.68 -1.51
N PRO A 398 22.28 -10.12 -0.94
CA PRO A 398 23.54 -10.86 -0.83
C PRO A 398 23.41 -12.16 -0.04
N LEU A 399 22.68 -12.19 1.07
CA LEU A 399 22.43 -13.40 1.84
C LEU A 399 21.61 -14.43 1.05
N CYS A 400 20.60 -13.97 0.32
CA CYS A 400 19.78 -14.81 -0.56
C CYS A 400 20.65 -15.47 -1.64
N LEU A 401 21.50 -14.70 -2.32
CA LEU A 401 22.41 -15.20 -3.35
C LEU A 401 23.48 -16.16 -2.77
N LEU A 402 24.05 -15.84 -1.63
CA LEU A 402 25.01 -16.72 -0.93
C LEU A 402 24.36 -18.06 -0.55
N ALA A 403 23.17 -18.03 0.04
CA ALA A 403 22.46 -19.25 0.42
C ALA A 403 22.11 -20.10 -0.79
N ALA A 404 21.62 -19.51 -1.89
CA ALA A 404 21.19 -20.22 -3.07
C ALA A 404 22.36 -20.78 -3.90
N TYR A 405 23.39 -19.96 -4.17
CA TYR A 405 24.42 -20.31 -5.16
C TYR A 405 25.74 -20.82 -4.54
N VAL A 406 26.10 -20.33 -3.35
CA VAL A 406 27.35 -20.75 -2.67
C VAL A 406 27.07 -21.91 -1.73
N PHE A 407 26.11 -21.77 -0.82
CA PHE A 407 25.80 -22.84 0.14
C PHE A 407 24.88 -23.91 -0.46
N LYS A 408 24.23 -23.63 -1.60
CA LYS A 408 23.29 -24.52 -2.30
C LYS A 408 22.20 -25.07 -1.39
N TRP A 409 21.68 -24.19 -0.55
CA TRP A 409 20.55 -24.50 0.33
C TRP A 409 19.26 -24.63 -0.46
N ASP A 410 18.29 -25.33 0.12
CA ASP A 410 16.92 -25.39 -0.38
C ASP A 410 16.21 -24.03 -0.18
N ILE A 411 15.03 -23.90 -0.77
CA ILE A 411 14.25 -22.63 -0.67
C ILE A 411 13.93 -22.27 0.79
N VAL A 412 13.74 -23.25 1.67
CA VAL A 412 13.43 -22.96 3.09
C VAL A 412 14.61 -22.29 3.75
N GLY A 413 15.82 -22.81 3.52
CA GLY A 413 17.06 -22.22 4.03
C GLY A 413 17.31 -20.83 3.44
N VAL A 414 17.14 -20.67 2.11
CA VAL A 414 17.31 -19.38 1.42
C VAL A 414 16.31 -18.36 1.93
N TYR A 415 15.03 -18.72 2.05
CA TYR A 415 13.97 -17.83 2.55
C TYR A 415 14.19 -17.45 4.02
N THR A 416 14.61 -18.41 4.85
CA THR A 416 14.90 -18.15 6.27
C THR A 416 16.08 -17.20 6.44
N LEU A 417 17.15 -17.38 5.66
CA LEU A 417 18.33 -16.51 5.74
C LEU A 417 18.00 -15.10 5.22
N LEU A 418 17.27 -14.99 4.12
CA LEU A 418 16.80 -13.71 3.60
C LEU A 418 16.01 -12.95 4.66
N THR A 419 15.04 -13.59 5.32
CA THR A 419 14.19 -12.92 6.29
C THR A 419 14.94 -12.39 7.52
N THR A 420 16.22 -12.79 7.75
CA THR A 420 17.04 -12.21 8.81
C THR A 420 17.32 -10.71 8.60
N GLU A 421 17.20 -10.19 7.37
CA GLU A 421 17.28 -8.75 7.10
C GLU A 421 16.26 -7.95 7.90
N GLU A 422 15.06 -8.52 8.11
CA GLU A 422 13.99 -7.86 8.88
C GLU A 422 14.42 -7.67 10.35
N ILE A 423 15.19 -8.61 10.91
CA ILE A 423 15.74 -8.47 12.26
C ILE A 423 16.77 -7.33 12.30
N PHE A 424 17.66 -7.26 11.29
CA PHE A 424 18.61 -6.14 11.19
C PHE A 424 17.87 -4.79 11.13
N ARG A 425 16.85 -4.67 10.28
CA ARG A 425 16.03 -3.46 10.20
C ARG A 425 15.42 -3.10 11.54
N LEU A 426 14.81 -4.07 12.23
CA LEU A 426 14.19 -3.85 13.53
C LEU A 426 15.21 -3.34 14.55
N VAL A 427 16.39 -3.94 14.62
CA VAL A 427 17.45 -3.53 15.55
C VAL A 427 17.87 -2.08 15.28
N VAL A 428 18.12 -1.72 14.01
CA VAL A 428 18.50 -0.36 13.63
C VAL A 428 17.39 0.63 13.95
N LEU A 429 16.13 0.31 13.59
CA LEU A 429 14.97 1.15 13.89
C LEU A 429 14.76 1.36 15.40
N LEU A 430 14.94 0.31 16.21
CA LEU A 430 14.86 0.40 17.67
C LEU A 430 15.97 1.27 18.28
N VAL A 431 17.19 1.22 17.71
CA VAL A 431 18.30 2.10 18.13
C VAL A 431 17.96 3.56 17.82
N ILE A 432 17.45 3.84 16.62
CA ILE A 432 17.03 5.20 16.22
C ILE A 432 15.87 5.67 17.10
N PHE A 433 14.89 4.80 17.36
CA PHE A 433 13.76 5.10 18.22
C PHE A 433 14.22 5.49 19.64
N LYS A 434 15.10 4.68 20.25
CA LYS A 434 15.65 4.95 21.59
C LYS A 434 16.44 6.27 21.67
N ARG A 435 17.15 6.64 20.58
CA ARG A 435 17.92 7.89 20.52
C ARG A 435 17.04 9.14 20.43
N ARG A 436 15.75 9.02 20.16
CA ARG A 436 14.76 10.11 20.08
C ARG A 436 15.06 11.21 19.03
N LYS A 437 16.13 11.10 18.25
CA LYS A 437 16.53 12.10 17.22
C LYS A 437 15.58 12.14 16.03
N TRP A 438 14.68 11.17 15.90
CA TRP A 438 13.65 11.14 14.86
C TRP A 438 12.45 12.06 15.19
N MET A 439 12.30 12.48 16.45
CA MET A 439 11.21 13.33 16.91
C MET A 439 11.48 14.78 16.49
N ILE A 440 11.09 15.09 15.25
CA ILE A 440 11.27 16.43 14.66
C ILE A 440 9.87 17.03 14.48
N SER A 441 9.69 18.25 14.98
CA SER A 441 8.52 19.06 14.68
C SER A 441 8.81 19.88 13.42
N LEU A 442 7.90 19.84 12.47
CA LEU A 442 7.93 20.62 11.23
C LEU A 442 7.16 21.95 11.39
N SER A 443 6.55 22.15 12.59
CA SER A 443 5.75 23.34 12.94
C SER A 443 6.58 24.48 13.51
#